data_0aa2184987bbb040277735eca462c28d
#
_entry.id   0aa2184987bbb040277735eca462c28d
#
_cell.length_a   1.000
_cell.length_b   1.000
_cell.length_c   1.000
_cell.angle_alpha   90.00
_cell.angle_beta   90.00
_cell.angle_gamma   90.00
#
_symmetry.space_group_name_H-M   'P 1'
#
loop_
_entity.id
_entity.type
_entity.pdbx_description
1 polymer ?
#
loop_
_entity_poly.entity_id
_entity_poly.type
_entity_poly.pdbx_seq_one_letter_code
_entity_poly.pdbx_strand_id
1 'polypeptide(L)'
;LDDVELCVDALNRLLADFGYPQRYDRDQYRAIFGFPIEEYYTRAGFDFSRHSFAELAARYMEIYVPASEVCPLMDGAAEALQAFRSAGLRQVILSASKRDTLCQQVGQRGVTRYFDRLLGLGDIYAKSKVEIGLAYLKEEGFDPARAVMIGDSVHDFEVAQALGVRCVLQSGGHQ
;
A
#
# COMPACT_ATOMS: atom_id res chain seq x y z
N LEU A 1 -3.45 6.97 -0.50
CA LEU A 1 -4.90 7.04 -0.72
C LEU A 1 -5.62 7.07 0.62
N ASP A 2 -6.84 7.62 0.65
CA ASP A 2 -7.75 7.48 1.78
C ASP A 2 -8.71 6.33 1.50
N ASP A 3 -8.20 5.11 1.59
CA ASP A 3 -8.88 3.90 1.13
C ASP A 3 -9.20 2.88 2.24
N VAL A 4 -9.08 3.25 3.50
CA VAL A 4 -9.39 2.35 4.63
C VAL A 4 -10.84 1.88 4.58
N GLU A 5 -11.81 2.79 4.41
CA GLU A 5 -13.23 2.41 4.32
C GLU A 5 -13.51 1.53 3.10
N LEU A 6 -12.87 1.83 1.98
CA LEU A 6 -12.96 0.99 0.78
C LEU A 6 -12.42 -0.41 1.03
N CYS A 7 -11.32 -0.54 1.76
CA CYS A 7 -10.75 -1.84 2.11
C CYS A 7 -11.63 -2.62 3.11
N VAL A 8 -12.28 -1.92 4.04
CA VAL A 8 -13.30 -2.52 4.95
C VAL A 8 -14.48 -3.07 4.14
N ASP A 9 -15.01 -2.28 3.22
CA ASP A 9 -16.12 -2.69 2.36
C ASP A 9 -15.72 -3.86 1.44
N ALA A 10 -14.53 -3.81 0.86
CA ALA A 10 -14.00 -4.89 0.03
C ALA A 10 -13.82 -6.20 0.81
N LEU A 11 -13.29 -6.14 2.03
CA LEU A 11 -13.18 -7.30 2.91
C LEU A 11 -14.56 -7.89 3.23
N ASN A 12 -15.50 -7.05 3.64
CA ASN A 12 -16.85 -7.49 4.00
C ASN A 12 -17.59 -8.10 2.82
N ARG A 13 -17.40 -7.55 1.64
CA ARG A 13 -17.98 -8.11 0.41
C ARG A 13 -17.31 -9.43 0.03
N LEU A 14 -15.99 -9.53 0.17
CA LEU A 14 -15.27 -10.77 -0.06
C LEU A 14 -15.76 -11.88 0.86
N LEU A 15 -15.90 -11.60 2.17
CA LEU A 15 -16.44 -12.54 3.14
C LEU A 15 -17.84 -13.02 2.74
N ALA A 16 -18.71 -12.10 2.33
CA ALA A 16 -20.06 -12.42 1.90
C ALA A 16 -20.09 -13.29 0.64
N ASP A 17 -19.30 -12.96 -0.37
CA ASP A 17 -19.24 -13.66 -1.64
C ASP A 17 -18.81 -15.14 -1.46
N PHE A 18 -18.01 -15.42 -0.43
CA PHE A 18 -17.53 -16.77 -0.10
C PHE A 18 -18.29 -17.44 1.07
N GLY A 19 -19.38 -16.82 1.54
CA GLY A 19 -20.26 -17.41 2.55
C GLY A 19 -19.69 -17.42 3.97
N TYR A 20 -18.77 -16.52 4.30
CA TYR A 20 -18.26 -16.32 5.65
C TYR A 20 -19.16 -15.33 6.41
N PRO A 21 -19.51 -15.62 7.68
CA PRO A 21 -20.47 -14.81 8.45
C PRO A 21 -19.85 -13.54 9.06
N GLN A 22 -18.52 -13.45 9.12
CA GLN A 22 -17.82 -12.35 9.76
C GLN A 22 -18.12 -11.01 9.06
N ARG A 23 -18.09 -9.93 9.84
CA ARG A 23 -18.19 -8.55 9.39
C ARG A 23 -17.28 -7.69 10.24
N TYR A 24 -16.68 -6.72 9.62
CA TYR A 24 -15.71 -5.83 10.25
C TYR A 24 -16.14 -4.39 10.07
N ASP A 25 -16.07 -3.60 11.13
CA ASP A 25 -16.02 -2.15 11.06
C ASP A 25 -14.56 -1.67 10.89
N ARG A 26 -14.36 -0.37 10.81
CA ARG A 26 -13.04 0.23 10.62
C ARG A 26 -12.04 -0.15 11.71
N ASP A 27 -12.44 -0.10 12.97
CA ASP A 27 -11.56 -0.35 14.11
C ASP A 27 -11.20 -1.85 14.19
N GLN A 28 -12.16 -2.71 13.97
CA GLN A 28 -11.97 -4.15 13.89
C GLN A 28 -11.07 -4.54 12.70
N TYR A 29 -11.25 -3.91 11.54
CA TYR A 29 -10.39 -4.10 10.38
C TYR A 29 -8.94 -3.74 10.70
N ARG A 30 -8.70 -2.55 11.29
CA ARG A 30 -7.38 -2.10 11.69
C ARG A 30 -6.70 -3.03 12.68
N ALA A 31 -7.47 -3.60 13.60
CA ALA A 31 -6.96 -4.53 14.60
C ALA A 31 -6.43 -5.84 14.01
N ILE A 32 -6.96 -6.26 12.86
CA ILE A 32 -6.56 -7.50 12.20
C ILE A 32 -5.67 -7.31 10.98
N PHE A 33 -5.67 -6.09 10.38
CA PHE A 33 -4.89 -5.82 9.18
C PHE A 33 -3.38 -5.98 9.44
N GLY A 34 -2.65 -6.43 8.45
CA GLY A 34 -1.19 -6.53 8.49
C GLY A 34 -0.64 -7.45 7.42
N PHE A 35 0.66 -7.58 7.45
CA PHE A 35 1.42 -8.42 6.53
C PHE A 35 2.02 -9.62 7.28
N PRO A 36 2.24 -10.76 6.62
CA PRO A 36 1.81 -11.08 5.24
C PRO A 36 0.28 -11.10 5.06
N ILE A 37 -0.19 -10.83 3.85
CA ILE A 37 -1.63 -10.78 3.55
C ILE A 37 -2.35 -12.12 3.82
N GLU A 38 -1.68 -13.26 3.64
CA GLU A 38 -2.23 -14.57 3.99
C GLU A 38 -2.58 -14.68 5.48
N GLU A 39 -1.73 -14.15 6.36
CA GLU A 39 -2.02 -14.12 7.80
C GLU A 39 -3.18 -13.17 8.13
N TYR A 40 -3.24 -12.03 7.47
CA TYR A 40 -4.37 -11.11 7.59
C TYR A 40 -5.68 -11.80 7.18
N TYR A 41 -5.71 -12.55 6.07
CA TYR A 41 -6.89 -13.30 5.66
C TYR A 41 -7.27 -14.38 6.68
N THR A 42 -6.29 -15.07 7.25
CA THR A 42 -6.52 -16.03 8.34
C THR A 42 -7.16 -15.34 9.55
N ARG A 43 -6.64 -14.18 9.97
CA ARG A 43 -7.24 -13.39 11.06
C ARG A 43 -8.64 -12.89 10.73
N ALA A 44 -8.91 -12.60 9.46
CA ALA A 44 -10.25 -12.22 8.99
C ALA A 44 -11.24 -13.40 8.94
N GLY A 45 -10.78 -14.63 9.20
CA GLY A 45 -11.62 -15.81 9.31
C GLY A 45 -11.73 -16.65 8.03
N PHE A 46 -10.91 -16.38 7.02
CA PHE A 46 -10.85 -17.24 5.83
C PHE A 46 -10.17 -18.57 6.15
N ASP A 47 -10.71 -19.63 5.57
CA ASP A 47 -10.20 -21.00 5.66
C ASP A 47 -9.61 -21.42 4.30
N PHE A 48 -8.30 -21.49 4.22
CA PHE A 48 -7.58 -21.86 2.99
C PHE A 48 -7.74 -23.33 2.58
N SER A 49 -8.32 -24.17 3.44
CA SER A 49 -8.73 -25.51 3.04
C SER A 49 -10.01 -25.51 2.19
N ARG A 50 -10.83 -24.45 2.28
CA ARG A 50 -12.06 -24.26 1.52
C ARG A 50 -11.86 -23.40 0.27
N HIS A 51 -11.09 -22.34 0.39
CA HIS A 51 -10.84 -21.36 -0.67
C HIS A 51 -9.36 -21.01 -0.70
N SER A 52 -8.71 -21.17 -1.83
CA SER A 52 -7.29 -20.84 -1.95
C SER A 52 -7.02 -19.34 -1.79
N PHE A 53 -5.84 -18.99 -1.28
CA PHE A 53 -5.41 -17.58 -1.20
C PHE A 53 -5.50 -16.87 -2.56
N ALA A 54 -5.07 -17.56 -3.64
CA ALA A 54 -5.08 -16.99 -4.98
C ALA A 54 -6.50 -16.63 -5.46
N GLU A 55 -7.50 -17.47 -5.16
CA GLU A 55 -8.91 -17.23 -5.48
C GLU A 55 -9.45 -16.02 -4.71
N LEU A 56 -9.23 -15.98 -3.40
CA LEU A 56 -9.64 -14.87 -2.54
C LEU A 56 -8.97 -13.56 -2.95
N ALA A 57 -7.66 -13.59 -3.21
CA ALA A 57 -6.90 -12.41 -3.63
C ALA A 57 -7.36 -11.89 -4.99
N ALA A 58 -7.64 -12.78 -5.96
CA ALA A 58 -8.16 -12.38 -7.26
C ALA A 58 -9.52 -11.68 -7.11
N ARG A 59 -10.43 -12.26 -6.32
CA ARG A 59 -11.75 -11.66 -6.07
C ARG A 59 -11.66 -10.34 -5.31
N TYR A 60 -10.76 -10.23 -4.34
CA TYR A 60 -10.51 -8.96 -3.64
C TYR A 60 -10.10 -7.86 -4.63
N MET A 61 -9.17 -8.15 -5.54
CA MET A 61 -8.70 -7.19 -6.53
C MET A 61 -9.80 -6.79 -7.53
N GLU A 62 -10.72 -7.69 -7.90
CA GLU A 62 -11.90 -7.37 -8.71
C GLU A 62 -12.83 -6.36 -8.01
N ILE A 63 -12.93 -6.41 -6.68
CA ILE A 63 -13.72 -5.48 -5.90
C ILE A 63 -12.96 -4.16 -5.70
N TYR A 64 -11.69 -4.25 -5.27
CA TYR A 64 -10.88 -3.11 -4.86
C TYR A 64 -10.50 -2.21 -6.03
N VAL A 65 -10.00 -2.78 -7.14
CA VAL A 65 -9.40 -1.98 -8.22
C VAL A 65 -10.39 -0.97 -8.80
N PRO A 66 -11.62 -1.33 -9.24
CA PRO A 66 -12.57 -0.36 -9.76
C PRO A 66 -12.98 0.70 -8.73
N ALA A 67 -13.15 0.30 -7.47
CA ALA A 67 -13.52 1.22 -6.40
C ALA A 67 -12.39 2.18 -6.03
N SER A 68 -11.13 1.72 -6.13
CA SER A 68 -9.95 2.55 -5.87
C SER A 68 -9.72 3.65 -6.90
N GLU A 69 -10.33 3.57 -8.09
CA GLU A 69 -10.19 4.59 -9.14
C GLU A 69 -10.74 5.95 -8.72
N VAL A 70 -11.75 5.99 -7.88
CA VAL A 70 -12.39 7.23 -7.38
C VAL A 70 -11.97 7.59 -5.95
N CYS A 71 -11.13 6.77 -5.33
CA CYS A 71 -10.67 6.98 -3.97
C CYS A 71 -9.82 8.28 -3.89
N PRO A 72 -10.08 9.21 -2.96
CA PRO A 72 -9.33 10.46 -2.87
C PRO A 72 -7.92 10.25 -2.29
N LEU A 73 -7.12 11.29 -2.36
CA LEU A 73 -5.93 11.39 -1.51
C LEU A 73 -6.35 11.70 -0.08
N MET A 74 -5.55 11.31 0.87
CA MET A 74 -5.70 11.77 2.26
C MET A 74 -5.59 13.30 2.32
N ASP A 75 -6.30 13.90 3.25
CA ASP A 75 -6.29 15.35 3.48
C ASP A 75 -4.85 15.85 3.70
N GLY A 76 -4.51 16.94 3.04
CA GLY A 76 -3.19 17.56 3.11
C GLY A 76 -2.10 16.84 2.29
N ALA A 77 -2.37 15.69 1.67
CA ALA A 77 -1.34 14.94 0.94
C ALA A 77 -0.82 15.71 -0.28
N ALA A 78 -1.70 16.34 -1.06
CA ALA A 78 -1.29 17.10 -2.23
C ALA A 78 -0.45 18.33 -1.86
N GLU A 79 -0.82 19.00 -0.78
CA GLU A 79 -0.09 20.17 -0.24
C GLU A 79 1.28 19.76 0.29
N ALA A 80 1.38 18.63 0.99
CA ALA A 80 2.65 18.09 1.46
C ALA A 80 3.59 17.74 0.30
N LEU A 81 3.07 17.06 -0.74
CA LEU A 81 3.83 16.73 -1.95
C LEU A 81 4.34 18.00 -2.66
N GLN A 82 3.50 19.03 -2.76
CA GLN A 82 3.90 20.31 -3.33
C GLN A 82 4.98 20.99 -2.48
N ALA A 83 4.84 20.99 -1.15
CA ALA A 83 5.80 21.61 -0.25
C ALA A 83 7.18 20.93 -0.33
N PHE A 84 7.22 19.59 -0.34
CA PHE A 84 8.45 18.83 -0.52
C PHE A 84 9.12 19.11 -1.86
N ARG A 85 8.33 19.18 -2.95
CA ARG A 85 8.86 19.51 -4.28
C ARG A 85 9.43 20.93 -4.30
N SER A 86 8.75 21.90 -3.68
CA SER A 86 9.21 23.30 -3.58
C SER A 86 10.48 23.44 -2.73
N ALA A 87 10.67 22.57 -1.76
CA ALA A 87 11.89 22.48 -0.96
C ALA A 87 13.06 21.76 -1.68
N GLY A 88 12.86 21.35 -2.93
CA GLY A 88 13.87 20.65 -3.72
C GLY A 88 14.08 19.18 -3.33
N LEU A 89 13.16 18.58 -2.58
CA LEU A 89 13.24 17.18 -2.21
C LEU A 89 12.83 16.29 -3.38
N ARG A 90 13.57 15.21 -3.57
CA ARG A 90 13.17 14.12 -4.49
C ARG A 90 12.13 13.26 -3.81
N GLN A 91 11.09 12.91 -4.56
CA GLN A 91 9.98 12.13 -4.05
C GLN A 91 9.78 10.86 -4.87
N VAL A 92 9.61 9.74 -4.19
CA VAL A 92 9.47 8.41 -4.80
C VAL A 92 8.33 7.69 -4.11
N ILE A 93 7.48 7.01 -4.86
CA ILE A 93 6.53 6.05 -4.29
C ILE A 93 7.14 4.67 -4.32
N LEU A 94 7.09 3.96 -3.19
CA LEU A 94 7.44 2.55 -3.05
C LEU A 94 6.19 1.81 -2.57
N SER A 95 5.60 0.99 -3.45
CA SER A 95 4.30 0.35 -3.21
C SER A 95 4.34 -1.16 -3.43
N ALA A 96 3.55 -1.91 -2.66
CA ALA A 96 3.26 -3.31 -2.91
C ALA A 96 2.23 -3.53 -4.05
N SER A 97 1.65 -2.47 -4.58
CA SER A 97 0.75 -2.55 -5.73
C SER A 97 1.51 -2.88 -7.01
N LYS A 98 0.83 -3.53 -7.97
CA LYS A 98 1.36 -3.66 -9.31
C LYS A 98 1.66 -2.29 -9.89
N ARG A 99 2.78 -2.17 -10.60
CA ARG A 99 3.25 -0.90 -11.17
C ARG A 99 2.20 -0.20 -12.03
N ASP A 100 1.52 -0.93 -12.91
CA ASP A 100 0.52 -0.34 -13.81
C ASP A 100 -0.65 0.24 -13.02
N THR A 101 -1.14 -0.48 -12.00
CA THR A 101 -2.19 0.00 -11.08
C THR A 101 -1.72 1.25 -10.33
N LEU A 102 -0.48 1.25 -9.82
CA LEU A 102 0.10 2.41 -9.14
C LEU A 102 0.16 3.62 -10.07
N CYS A 103 0.67 3.45 -11.29
CA CYS A 103 0.77 4.53 -12.28
C CYS A 103 -0.62 5.11 -12.63
N GLN A 104 -1.61 4.25 -12.82
CA GLN A 104 -2.98 4.65 -13.07
C GLN A 104 -3.55 5.46 -11.90
N GLN A 105 -3.44 4.95 -10.68
CA GLN A 105 -3.93 5.62 -9.47
C GLN A 105 -3.29 6.99 -9.24
N VAL A 106 -1.98 7.11 -9.42
CA VAL A 106 -1.23 8.37 -9.28
C VAL A 106 -1.61 9.36 -10.39
N GLY A 107 -1.79 8.87 -11.62
CA GLY A 107 -2.21 9.67 -12.77
C GLY A 107 -3.60 10.25 -12.62
N GLN A 108 -4.58 9.44 -12.21
CA GLN A 108 -5.97 9.86 -11.98
C GLN A 108 -6.10 10.96 -10.93
N ARG A 109 -5.19 11.02 -9.96
CA ARG A 109 -5.17 12.05 -8.91
C ARG A 109 -4.35 13.28 -9.29
N GLY A 110 -3.76 13.31 -10.49
CA GLY A 110 -3.00 14.46 -10.99
C GLY A 110 -1.72 14.76 -10.22
N VAL A 111 -1.21 13.80 -9.44
CA VAL A 111 -0.02 13.99 -8.58
C VAL A 111 1.28 13.44 -9.15
N THR A 112 1.25 12.84 -10.34
CA THR A 112 2.44 12.26 -11.00
C THR A 112 3.61 13.25 -11.07
N ARG A 113 3.31 14.54 -11.31
CA ARG A 113 4.32 15.61 -11.41
C ARG A 113 5.18 15.82 -10.17
N TYR A 114 4.77 15.30 -9.02
CA TYR A 114 5.50 15.44 -7.76
C TYR A 114 6.55 14.34 -7.57
N PHE A 115 6.45 13.22 -8.32
CA PHE A 115 7.30 12.05 -8.12
C PHE A 115 8.35 11.92 -9.21
N ASP A 116 9.57 11.62 -8.80
CA ASP A 116 10.68 11.33 -9.69
C ASP A 116 10.64 9.85 -10.16
N ARG A 117 10.10 8.95 -9.32
CA ARG A 117 9.92 7.52 -9.64
C ARG A 117 8.67 6.95 -8.97
N LEU A 118 8.04 6.00 -9.63
CA LEU A 118 6.95 5.18 -9.11
C LEU A 118 7.41 3.72 -9.11
N LEU A 119 7.65 3.17 -7.93
CA LEU A 119 8.19 1.84 -7.73
C LEU A 119 7.08 0.93 -7.22
N GLY A 120 6.61 0.01 -8.07
CA GLY A 120 5.57 -0.97 -7.78
C GLY A 120 6.06 -2.40 -8.04
N LEU A 121 5.34 -3.40 -7.54
CA LEU A 121 5.62 -4.81 -7.82
C LEU A 121 5.48 -5.10 -9.33
N GLY A 122 6.35 -5.96 -9.82
CA GLY A 122 6.42 -6.30 -11.25
C GLY A 122 7.52 -5.52 -12.00
N ASP A 123 8.26 -4.65 -11.32
CA ASP A 123 9.51 -4.09 -11.80
C ASP A 123 10.61 -5.13 -11.61
N ILE A 124 10.97 -5.75 -12.74
CA ILE A 124 12.18 -6.56 -12.95
C ILE A 124 12.65 -7.36 -11.71
N TYR A 125 12.17 -8.58 -11.55
CA TYR A 125 12.67 -9.59 -10.59
C TYR A 125 12.46 -9.32 -9.09
N ALA A 126 11.99 -8.15 -8.67
CA ALA A 126 11.74 -7.87 -7.26
C ALA A 126 10.40 -8.47 -6.80
N LYS A 127 10.44 -9.23 -5.71
CA LYS A 127 9.28 -9.91 -5.12
C LYS A 127 8.68 -9.14 -3.95
N SER A 128 9.36 -8.09 -3.45
CA SER A 128 8.96 -7.34 -2.26
C SER A 128 9.31 -5.86 -2.35
N LYS A 129 8.65 -5.02 -1.53
CA LYS A 129 9.01 -3.59 -1.37
C LYS A 129 10.49 -3.42 -1.00
N VAL A 130 11.03 -4.28 -0.15
CA VAL A 130 12.44 -4.21 0.28
C VAL A 130 13.40 -4.38 -0.89
N GLU A 131 13.18 -5.41 -1.72
CA GLU A 131 14.03 -5.67 -2.89
C GLU A 131 14.01 -4.50 -3.88
N ILE A 132 12.80 -3.97 -4.18
CA ILE A 132 12.64 -2.82 -5.07
C ILE A 132 13.35 -1.58 -4.49
N GLY A 133 13.16 -1.32 -3.20
CA GLY A 133 13.76 -0.18 -2.52
C GLY A 133 15.28 -0.25 -2.49
N LEU A 134 15.86 -1.41 -2.15
CA LEU A 134 17.30 -1.63 -2.16
C LEU A 134 17.90 -1.47 -3.57
N ALA A 135 17.24 -2.03 -4.58
CA ALA A 135 17.67 -1.89 -5.97
C ALA A 135 17.69 -0.42 -6.40
N TYR A 136 16.64 0.33 -6.06
CA TYR A 136 16.54 1.76 -6.36
C TYR A 136 17.63 2.59 -5.65
N LEU A 137 17.85 2.38 -4.34
CA LEU A 137 18.90 3.10 -3.60
C LEU A 137 20.27 2.83 -4.19
N LYS A 138 20.56 1.58 -4.59
CA LYS A 138 21.80 1.19 -5.23
C LYS A 138 21.97 1.81 -6.62
N GLU A 139 20.92 1.76 -7.47
CA GLU A 139 20.92 2.31 -8.83
C GLU A 139 21.23 3.82 -8.82
N GLU A 140 20.56 4.54 -7.93
CA GLU A 140 20.68 6.00 -7.84
C GLU A 140 21.88 6.46 -6.99
N GLY A 141 22.55 5.54 -6.28
CA GLY A 141 23.69 5.87 -5.43
C GLY A 141 23.33 6.74 -4.21
N PHE A 142 22.11 6.64 -3.72
CA PHE A 142 21.67 7.42 -2.56
C PHE A 142 22.20 6.87 -1.25
N ASP A 143 22.60 7.81 -0.38
CA ASP A 143 22.87 7.54 1.02
C ASP A 143 21.54 7.35 1.77
N PRO A 144 21.24 6.15 2.29
CA PRO A 144 20.01 5.88 3.04
C PRO A 144 19.81 6.83 4.23
N ALA A 145 20.88 7.29 4.87
CA ALA A 145 20.82 8.23 5.99
C ALA A 145 20.17 9.57 5.63
N ARG A 146 20.14 9.92 4.35
CA ARG A 146 19.52 11.15 3.82
C ARG A 146 18.10 10.95 3.32
N ALA A 147 17.57 9.74 3.43
CA ALA A 147 16.20 9.42 3.03
C ALA A 147 15.27 9.23 4.23
N VAL A 148 14.01 9.50 4.00
CA VAL A 148 12.91 9.26 4.96
C VAL A 148 11.81 8.53 4.23
N MET A 149 11.34 7.44 4.80
CA MET A 149 10.14 6.75 4.36
C MET A 149 8.94 7.26 5.16
N ILE A 150 7.85 7.58 4.49
CA ILE A 150 6.58 7.91 5.12
C ILE A 150 5.60 6.78 4.78
N GLY A 151 5.02 6.18 5.79
CA GLY A 151 4.07 5.07 5.66
C GLY A 151 3.01 5.11 6.75
N ASP A 152 2.10 4.14 6.75
CA ASP A 152 0.96 4.08 7.67
C ASP A 152 0.81 2.71 8.35
N SER A 153 1.79 1.82 8.15
CA SER A 153 1.76 0.46 8.69
C SER A 153 3.07 0.05 9.36
N VAL A 154 3.00 -0.93 10.26
CA VAL A 154 4.19 -1.56 10.85
C VAL A 154 5.09 -2.15 9.75
N HIS A 155 4.49 -2.67 8.66
CA HIS A 155 5.25 -3.17 7.53
C HIS A 155 6.09 -2.08 6.84
N ASP A 156 5.60 -0.83 6.76
CA ASP A 156 6.40 0.28 6.21
C ASP A 156 7.59 0.59 7.11
N PHE A 157 7.43 0.52 8.42
CA PHE A 157 8.54 0.65 9.36
C PHE A 157 9.59 -0.47 9.17
N GLU A 158 9.16 -1.72 9.03
CA GLU A 158 10.05 -2.86 8.75
C GLU A 158 10.81 -2.69 7.43
N VAL A 159 10.12 -2.23 6.38
CA VAL A 159 10.74 -1.91 5.09
C VAL A 159 11.78 -0.80 5.27
N ALA A 160 11.44 0.29 5.96
CA ALA A 160 12.37 1.39 6.21
C ALA A 160 13.62 0.92 6.96
N GLN A 161 13.46 0.07 7.98
CA GLN A 161 14.60 -0.54 8.68
C GLN A 161 15.48 -1.37 7.75
N ALA A 162 14.87 -2.21 6.91
CA ALA A 162 15.61 -3.05 5.95
C ALA A 162 16.36 -2.22 4.90
N LEU A 163 15.83 -1.05 4.54
CA LEU A 163 16.47 -0.09 3.63
C LEU A 163 17.53 0.78 4.32
N GLY A 164 17.61 0.79 5.64
CA GLY A 164 18.49 1.66 6.41
C GLY A 164 18.08 3.14 6.39
N VAL A 165 16.79 3.44 6.11
CA VAL A 165 16.26 4.80 6.06
C VAL A 165 15.46 5.12 7.33
N ARG A 166 15.30 6.42 7.63
CA ARG A 166 14.40 6.84 8.70
C ARG A 166 12.95 6.61 8.29
N CYS A 167 12.07 6.37 9.28
CA CYS A 167 10.65 6.20 9.05
C CYS A 167 9.84 7.23 9.84
N VAL A 168 8.79 7.73 9.20
CA VAL A 168 7.70 8.48 9.84
C VAL A 168 6.43 7.73 9.56
N LEU A 169 5.72 7.31 10.62
CA LEU A 169 4.41 6.70 10.52
C LEU A 169 3.33 7.76 10.66
N GLN A 170 2.43 7.78 9.68
CA GLN A 170 1.27 8.66 9.65
C GLN A 170 0.08 7.90 10.27
N SER A 171 -0.59 8.51 11.22
CA SER A 171 -1.80 7.96 11.83
C SER A 171 -3.01 8.15 10.89
N GLY A 172 -3.96 7.24 10.97
CA GLY A 172 -5.19 7.33 10.17
C GLY A 172 -5.24 6.42 8.95
N GLY A 173 -4.15 5.71 8.62
CA GLY A 173 -4.10 4.68 7.60
C GLY A 173 -4.64 3.32 8.06
N HIS A 174 -4.07 2.24 7.55
CA HIS A 174 -4.53 0.87 7.79
C HIS A 174 -4.16 0.31 9.18
N GLN A 175 -3.18 0.94 9.87
CA GLN A 175 -2.78 0.58 11.24
C GLN A 175 -2.60 1.82 12.11
#